data_dbedd4d987829792b002fc7d1e17680d
#
_entry.id   dbedd4d987829792b002fc7d1e17680d
#
_cell.length_a   1.000
_cell.length_b   1.000
_cell.length_c   1.000
_cell.angle_alpha   90.00
_cell.angle_beta   90.00
_cell.angle_gamma   90.00
#
_symmetry.space_group_name_H-M   'P 1'
#
loop_
_entity.id
_entity.type
_entity.pdbx_description
1 polymer ?
#
loop_
_entity_poly.entity_id
_entity_poly.type
_entity_poly.pdbx_seq_one_letter_code
_entity_poly.pdbx_strand_id
1 'polypeptide(L)'
;MNNFFNNINKEFIMASRSGLEVLMPVMYLFIIMVFFNISISYVDKNIITELLPLMVWMSCLLICVLNLETIFREDYDDGTLDMFIINDRHMERDIIAKIMSHWILSNLPIAIIAPILTIILGLDTDTSFVLFITLLIGTPTMSLIGSIAAALTISLKKNKILVSIIVLPMYIPILIFGTSAVNNSYFNISYNSELIMMIIIFLIFLLVSPIACSKALKISLD
;
A
#
# COMPACT_ATOMS: atom_id res chain seq x y z
N MET A 1 -5.70 -16.86 -19.58
CA MET A 1 -5.06 -15.53 -19.57
C MET A 1 -6.06 -14.40 -19.80
N ASN A 2 -7.03 -14.53 -20.70
CA ASN A 2 -8.04 -13.48 -20.95
C ASN A 2 -8.93 -13.11 -19.76
N ASN A 3 -9.26 -14.06 -18.88
CA ASN A 3 -10.15 -13.79 -17.74
C ASN A 3 -9.47 -12.93 -16.63
N PHE A 4 -8.16 -13.09 -16.40
CA PHE A 4 -7.43 -12.31 -15.41
C PHE A 4 -7.37 -10.82 -15.78
N PHE A 5 -6.99 -10.50 -17.03
CA PHE A 5 -6.99 -9.12 -17.52
C PHE A 5 -8.41 -8.53 -17.61
N ASN A 6 -9.41 -9.35 -17.91
CA ASN A 6 -10.81 -8.91 -17.91
C ASN A 6 -11.32 -8.60 -16.48
N ASN A 7 -10.88 -9.35 -15.49
CA ASN A 7 -11.22 -9.08 -14.08
C ASN A 7 -10.55 -7.80 -13.60
N ILE A 8 -9.25 -7.62 -13.85
CA ILE A 8 -8.57 -6.35 -13.54
C ILE A 8 -9.26 -5.17 -14.23
N ASN A 9 -9.63 -5.30 -15.51
CA ASN A 9 -10.31 -4.24 -16.24
C ASN A 9 -11.70 -3.92 -15.66
N LYS A 10 -12.46 -4.93 -15.23
CA LYS A 10 -13.75 -4.71 -14.59
C LYS A 10 -13.62 -3.98 -13.26
N GLU A 11 -12.73 -4.45 -12.39
CA GLU A 11 -12.41 -3.81 -11.11
C GLU A 11 -11.93 -2.37 -11.32
N PHE A 12 -11.01 -2.17 -12.28
CA PHE A 12 -10.52 -0.84 -12.64
C PHE A 12 -11.61 0.09 -13.16
N ILE A 13 -12.54 -0.39 -13.98
CA ILE A 13 -13.65 0.41 -14.48
C ILE A 13 -14.66 0.73 -13.38
N MET A 14 -14.92 -0.20 -12.47
CA MET A 14 -15.83 0.02 -11.34
C MET A 14 -15.26 1.06 -10.37
N ALA A 15 -14.03 0.90 -9.95
CA ALA A 15 -13.37 1.81 -9.02
C ALA A 15 -13.04 3.18 -9.66
N SER A 16 -12.67 3.24 -10.96
CA SER A 16 -12.45 4.52 -11.65
C SER A 16 -13.72 5.36 -11.80
N ARG A 17 -14.89 4.75 -11.72
CA ARG A 17 -16.18 5.49 -11.75
C ARG A 17 -16.42 6.30 -10.48
N SER A 18 -15.88 5.89 -9.34
CA SER A 18 -16.00 6.65 -8.10
C SER A 18 -15.06 7.88 -8.06
N GLY A 19 -13.96 7.88 -8.84
CA GLY A 19 -12.95 8.96 -8.89
C GLY A 19 -12.36 9.34 -7.51
N LEU A 20 -13.12 9.13 -6.47
CA LEU A 20 -12.79 9.44 -5.07
C LEU A 20 -11.73 8.49 -4.53
N GLU A 21 -11.71 7.22 -4.96
CA GLU A 21 -10.72 6.23 -4.51
C GLU A 21 -9.29 6.60 -4.89
N VAL A 22 -9.10 7.26 -6.03
CA VAL A 22 -7.80 7.76 -6.48
C VAL A 22 -7.49 9.11 -5.86
N LEU A 23 -8.49 9.98 -5.74
CA LEU A 23 -8.31 11.36 -5.27
C LEU A 23 -8.05 11.42 -3.76
N MET A 24 -8.77 10.64 -2.95
CA MET A 24 -8.66 10.67 -1.49
C MET A 24 -7.24 10.36 -0.98
N PRO A 25 -6.56 9.28 -1.42
CA PRO A 25 -5.19 8.98 -0.99
C PRO A 25 -4.20 10.10 -1.33
N VAL A 26 -4.33 10.68 -2.51
CA VAL A 26 -3.47 11.79 -2.97
C VAL A 26 -3.72 13.05 -2.15
N MET A 27 -4.97 13.37 -1.85
CA MET A 27 -5.33 14.50 -0.98
C MET A 27 -4.79 14.31 0.44
N TYR A 28 -4.89 13.11 1.01
CA TYR A 28 -4.30 12.80 2.32
C TYR A 28 -2.79 12.97 2.32
N LEU A 29 -2.09 12.46 1.29
CA LEU A 29 -0.65 12.67 1.16
C LEU A 29 -0.31 14.16 1.13
N PHE A 30 -1.01 14.92 0.30
CA PHE A 30 -0.77 16.37 0.17
C PHE A 30 -1.01 17.10 1.50
N ILE A 31 -2.13 16.83 2.17
CA ILE A 31 -2.46 17.44 3.45
C ILE A 31 -1.39 17.11 4.50
N ILE A 32 -1.00 15.85 4.64
CA ILE A 32 0.00 15.42 5.62
C ILE A 32 1.34 16.12 5.33
N MET A 33 1.77 16.14 4.06
CA MET A 33 3.02 16.80 3.67
C MET A 33 3.01 18.30 3.94
N VAL A 34 1.89 19.00 3.68
CA VAL A 34 1.74 20.44 4.01
C VAL A 34 1.82 20.66 5.51
N PHE A 35 1.10 19.85 6.32
CA PHE A 35 1.16 19.99 7.77
C PHE A 35 2.54 19.73 8.34
N PHE A 36 3.25 18.70 7.87
CA PHE A 36 4.63 18.46 8.28
C PHE A 36 5.52 19.66 7.93
N ASN A 37 5.44 20.17 6.71
CA ASN A 37 6.27 21.30 6.28
C ASN A 37 6.01 22.56 7.13
N ILE A 38 4.75 22.86 7.44
CA ILE A 38 4.40 23.99 8.32
C ILE A 38 4.93 23.75 9.74
N SER A 39 4.75 22.52 10.27
CA SER A 39 5.14 22.19 11.66
C SER A 39 6.64 22.29 11.92
N ILE A 40 7.47 22.06 10.89
CA ILE A 40 8.93 22.07 11.01
C ILE A 40 9.56 23.27 10.30
N SER A 41 8.76 24.30 9.95
CA SER A 41 9.24 25.49 9.22
C SER A 41 10.34 26.29 9.95
N TYR A 42 10.49 26.12 11.26
CA TYR A 42 11.56 26.72 12.09
C TYR A 42 12.77 25.81 12.29
N VAL A 43 12.76 24.63 11.72
CA VAL A 43 13.89 23.69 11.76
C VAL A 43 14.83 23.97 10.58
N ASP A 44 16.11 23.69 10.74
CA ASP A 44 17.09 23.84 9.68
C ASP A 44 16.68 23.01 8.44
N LYS A 45 16.81 23.63 7.26
CA LYS A 45 16.43 22.98 5.98
C LYS A 45 17.13 21.64 5.77
N ASN A 46 18.38 21.50 6.19
CA ASN A 46 19.12 20.26 6.07
C ASN A 46 18.49 19.12 6.87
N ILE A 47 18.02 19.41 8.08
CA ILE A 47 17.31 18.44 8.93
C ILE A 47 15.96 18.08 8.31
N ILE A 48 15.26 19.07 7.74
CA ILE A 48 13.99 18.81 7.05
C ILE A 48 14.21 17.84 5.88
N THR A 49 15.20 18.09 5.04
CA THR A 49 15.50 17.25 3.87
C THR A 49 15.87 15.83 4.27
N GLU A 50 16.61 15.66 5.36
CA GLU A 50 16.97 14.35 5.92
C GLU A 50 15.74 13.58 6.45
N LEU A 51 14.75 14.27 7.00
CA LEU A 51 13.53 13.68 7.52
C LEU A 51 12.45 13.39 6.47
N LEU A 52 12.54 14.00 5.27
CA LEU A 52 11.54 13.84 4.21
C LEU A 52 11.25 12.37 3.85
N PRO A 53 12.22 11.47 3.69
CA PRO A 53 11.95 10.07 3.40
C PRO A 53 11.10 9.39 4.46
N LEU A 54 11.40 9.63 5.73
CA LEU A 54 10.61 9.11 6.85
C LEU A 54 9.18 9.64 6.84
N MET A 55 9.00 10.93 6.59
CA MET A 55 7.69 11.58 6.53
C MET A 55 6.82 10.99 5.42
N VAL A 56 7.41 10.77 4.23
CA VAL A 56 6.70 10.14 3.11
C VAL A 56 6.29 8.71 3.45
N TRP A 57 7.20 7.91 3.99
CA TRP A 57 6.92 6.53 4.35
C TRP A 57 5.84 6.41 5.43
N MET A 58 5.89 7.26 6.46
CA MET A 58 4.85 7.33 7.49
C MET A 58 3.50 7.74 6.91
N SER A 59 3.50 8.71 5.97
CA SER A 59 2.28 9.13 5.27
C SER A 59 1.69 7.97 4.43
N CYS A 60 2.53 7.28 3.66
CA CYS A 60 2.12 6.10 2.89
C CYS A 60 1.57 4.99 3.78
N LEU A 61 2.21 4.70 4.92
CA LEU A 61 1.73 3.73 5.88
C LEU A 61 0.32 4.08 6.37
N LEU A 62 0.11 5.31 6.81
CA LEU A 62 -1.19 5.76 7.30
C LEU A 62 -2.27 5.66 6.24
N ILE A 63 -1.97 6.09 5.01
CA ILE A 63 -2.92 6.03 3.90
C ILE A 63 -3.22 4.58 3.52
N CYS A 64 -2.20 3.70 3.46
CA CYS A 64 -2.41 2.28 3.21
C CYS A 64 -3.36 1.67 4.25
N VAL A 65 -3.12 1.92 5.54
CA VAL A 65 -3.98 1.39 6.63
C VAL A 65 -5.42 1.88 6.50
N LEU A 66 -5.63 3.16 6.14
CA LEU A 66 -6.98 3.73 5.99
C LEU A 66 -7.76 3.11 4.83
N ASN A 67 -7.07 2.71 3.77
CA ASN A 67 -7.69 2.18 2.55
C ASN A 67 -7.86 0.66 2.54
N LEU A 68 -7.28 -0.08 3.51
CA LEU A 68 -7.31 -1.54 3.53
C LEU A 68 -8.72 -2.14 3.60
N GLU A 69 -9.64 -1.46 4.27
CA GLU A 69 -10.99 -1.97 4.48
C GLU A 69 -11.79 -2.08 3.19
N THR A 70 -11.51 -1.20 2.23
CA THR A 70 -12.26 -1.16 0.98
C THR A 70 -11.97 -2.37 0.09
N ILE A 71 -10.84 -3.07 0.28
CA ILE A 71 -10.42 -4.19 -0.59
C ILE A 71 -11.49 -5.26 -0.75
N PHE A 72 -12.12 -5.70 0.32
CA PHE A 72 -13.12 -6.79 0.30
C PHE A 72 -14.50 -6.36 0.79
N ARG A 73 -14.61 -5.13 1.35
CA ARG A 73 -15.82 -4.68 2.03
C ARG A 73 -17.03 -4.56 1.11
N GLU A 74 -16.82 -4.00 -0.07
CA GLU A 74 -17.89 -3.83 -1.06
C GLU A 74 -18.45 -5.18 -1.50
N ASP A 75 -17.57 -6.15 -1.81
CA ASP A 75 -17.99 -7.48 -2.22
C ASP A 75 -18.70 -8.25 -1.09
N TYR A 76 -18.32 -7.97 0.16
CA TYR A 76 -18.98 -8.55 1.31
C TYR A 76 -20.40 -7.99 1.49
N ASP A 77 -20.52 -6.67 1.41
CA ASP A 77 -21.81 -5.98 1.59
C ASP A 77 -22.78 -6.29 0.43
N ASP A 78 -22.28 -6.51 -0.78
CA ASP A 78 -23.06 -6.87 -1.99
C ASP A 78 -23.33 -8.39 -2.12
N GLY A 79 -22.74 -9.24 -1.25
CA GLY A 79 -22.87 -10.69 -1.30
C GLY A 79 -22.12 -11.36 -2.47
N THR A 80 -21.29 -10.62 -3.20
CA THR A 80 -20.50 -11.18 -4.34
C THR A 80 -19.35 -12.07 -3.86
N LEU A 81 -18.89 -11.93 -2.61
CA LEU A 81 -17.88 -12.81 -2.02
C LEU A 81 -18.32 -14.28 -1.98
N ASP A 82 -19.61 -14.55 -1.80
CA ASP A 82 -20.14 -15.92 -1.81
C ASP A 82 -19.92 -16.58 -3.18
N MET A 83 -20.02 -15.81 -4.27
CA MET A 83 -19.70 -16.32 -5.62
C MET A 83 -18.23 -16.65 -5.82
N PHE A 84 -17.31 -15.94 -5.17
CA PHE A 84 -15.87 -16.26 -5.20
C PHE A 84 -15.60 -17.62 -4.52
N ILE A 85 -16.33 -17.91 -3.42
CA ILE A 85 -16.17 -19.18 -2.67
C ILE A 85 -16.74 -20.37 -3.46
N ILE A 86 -17.90 -20.19 -4.09
CA ILE A 86 -18.54 -21.25 -4.90
C ILE A 86 -17.66 -21.61 -6.12
N ASN A 87 -16.93 -20.64 -6.67
CA ASN A 87 -16.07 -20.85 -7.84
C ASN A 87 -14.61 -21.19 -7.44
N ASP A 88 -14.45 -22.16 -6.55
CA ASP A 88 -13.22 -22.55 -5.83
C ASP A 88 -11.95 -22.70 -6.70
N ARG A 89 -12.10 -22.99 -8.01
CA ARG A 89 -10.97 -23.28 -8.91
C ARG A 89 -10.03 -22.12 -9.20
N HIS A 90 -10.45 -20.87 -8.97
CA HIS A 90 -9.68 -19.68 -9.36
C HIS A 90 -9.63 -18.59 -8.30
N MET A 91 -10.09 -18.87 -7.09
CA MET A 91 -10.22 -17.90 -6.00
C MET A 91 -8.92 -17.13 -5.70
N GLU A 92 -7.78 -17.81 -5.65
CA GLU A 92 -6.48 -17.16 -5.39
C GLU A 92 -6.08 -16.15 -6.47
N ARG A 93 -6.42 -16.44 -7.75
CA ARG A 93 -6.15 -15.54 -8.88
C ARG A 93 -7.04 -14.29 -8.83
N ASP A 94 -8.29 -14.47 -8.46
CA ASP A 94 -9.24 -13.38 -8.36
C ASP A 94 -8.89 -12.47 -7.18
N ILE A 95 -8.42 -13.03 -6.06
CA ILE A 95 -7.88 -12.28 -4.92
C ILE A 95 -6.67 -11.45 -5.33
N ILE A 96 -5.69 -12.03 -6.05
CA ILE A 96 -4.53 -11.27 -6.55
C ILE A 96 -4.98 -10.14 -7.46
N ALA A 97 -5.90 -10.42 -8.40
CA ALA A 97 -6.42 -9.41 -9.30
C ALA A 97 -7.03 -8.23 -8.52
N LYS A 98 -7.82 -8.53 -7.49
CA LYS A 98 -8.45 -7.52 -6.64
C LYS A 98 -7.44 -6.71 -5.84
N ILE A 99 -6.46 -7.36 -5.20
CA ILE A 99 -5.38 -6.67 -4.46
C ILE A 99 -4.60 -5.74 -5.39
N MET A 100 -4.27 -6.21 -6.60
CA MET A 100 -3.52 -5.42 -7.59
C MET A 100 -4.34 -4.25 -8.11
N SER A 101 -5.63 -4.43 -8.37
CA SER A 101 -6.52 -3.34 -8.78
C SER A 101 -6.63 -2.26 -7.70
N HIS A 102 -6.83 -2.67 -6.44
CA HIS A 102 -6.84 -1.76 -5.30
C HIS A 102 -5.50 -1.01 -5.16
N TRP A 103 -4.36 -1.71 -5.29
CA TRP A 103 -3.05 -1.07 -5.24
C TRP A 103 -2.86 -0.04 -6.35
N ILE A 104 -3.23 -0.37 -7.59
CA ILE A 104 -3.11 0.54 -8.75
C ILE A 104 -3.94 1.81 -8.53
N LEU A 105 -5.12 1.69 -7.94
CA LEU A 105 -6.01 2.83 -7.76
C LEU A 105 -5.67 3.68 -6.54
N SER A 106 -5.34 3.05 -5.42
CA SER A 106 -5.13 3.75 -4.15
C SER A 106 -3.67 4.11 -3.89
N ASN A 107 -2.72 3.21 -4.13
CA ASN A 107 -1.34 3.36 -3.68
C ASN A 107 -0.35 3.74 -4.79
N LEU A 108 -0.57 3.32 -6.04
CA LEU A 108 0.29 3.70 -7.16
C LEU A 108 0.33 5.21 -7.41
N PRO A 109 -0.80 5.96 -7.35
CA PRO A 109 -0.77 7.42 -7.46
C PRO A 109 0.12 8.07 -6.41
N ILE A 110 0.10 7.55 -5.16
CA ILE A 110 0.96 8.02 -4.08
C ILE A 110 2.43 7.77 -4.42
N ALA A 111 2.76 6.56 -4.86
CA ALA A 111 4.14 6.19 -5.22
C ALA A 111 4.73 7.08 -6.33
N ILE A 112 3.88 7.60 -7.22
CA ILE A 112 4.30 8.52 -8.30
C ILE A 112 4.39 9.97 -7.80
N ILE A 113 3.41 10.42 -7.01
CA ILE A 113 3.30 11.84 -6.62
C ILE A 113 4.26 12.16 -5.47
N ALA A 114 4.49 11.25 -4.52
CA ALA A 114 5.32 11.51 -3.37
C ALA A 114 6.76 11.91 -3.72
N PRO A 115 7.48 11.23 -4.65
CA PRO A 115 8.82 11.66 -5.06
C PRO A 115 8.83 13.05 -5.70
N ILE A 116 7.80 13.39 -6.46
CA ILE A 116 7.68 14.73 -7.08
C ILE A 116 7.55 15.80 -5.99
N LEU A 117 6.74 15.54 -4.97
CA LEU A 117 6.58 16.45 -3.83
C LEU A 117 7.89 16.60 -3.05
N THR A 118 8.67 15.53 -2.88
CA THR A 118 9.96 15.62 -2.16
C THR A 118 11.00 16.43 -2.92
N ILE A 119 11.01 16.39 -4.25
CA ILE A 119 11.88 17.26 -5.08
C ILE A 119 11.49 18.73 -4.87
N ILE A 120 10.19 19.04 -4.86
CA ILE A 120 9.70 20.43 -4.60
C ILE A 120 10.11 20.91 -3.21
N LEU A 121 10.16 20.01 -2.22
CA LEU A 121 10.56 20.28 -0.84
C LEU A 121 12.09 20.33 -0.63
N GLY A 122 12.89 20.06 -1.68
CA GLY A 122 14.34 20.25 -1.67
C GLY A 122 15.17 18.97 -1.58
N LEU A 123 14.57 17.78 -1.71
CA LEU A 123 15.31 16.53 -1.85
C LEU A 123 15.93 16.47 -3.25
N ASP A 124 17.13 15.95 -3.36
CA ASP A 124 17.82 15.76 -4.66
C ASP A 124 17.11 14.72 -5.53
N THR A 125 17.29 14.83 -6.83
CA THR A 125 16.60 13.98 -7.82
C THR A 125 16.98 12.51 -7.71
N ASP A 126 18.24 12.20 -7.41
CA ASP A 126 18.75 10.83 -7.33
C ASP A 126 18.12 10.11 -6.11
N THR A 127 18.11 10.77 -4.96
CA THR A 127 17.45 10.24 -3.74
C THR A 127 15.94 10.13 -3.93
N SER A 128 15.29 11.09 -4.60
CA SER A 128 13.87 11.02 -4.92
C SER A 128 13.53 9.87 -5.87
N PHE A 129 14.45 9.52 -6.79
CA PHE A 129 14.30 8.35 -7.64
C PHE A 129 14.41 7.04 -6.85
N VAL A 130 15.31 6.95 -5.88
CA VAL A 130 15.38 5.80 -4.96
C VAL A 130 14.11 5.71 -4.11
N LEU A 131 13.58 6.84 -3.65
CA LEU A 131 12.26 6.89 -2.97
C LEU A 131 11.15 6.33 -3.86
N PHE A 132 11.10 6.68 -5.15
CA PHE A 132 10.14 6.12 -6.10
C PHE A 132 10.25 4.60 -6.20
N ILE A 133 11.47 4.06 -6.36
CA ILE A 133 11.70 2.61 -6.45
C ILE A 133 11.27 1.91 -5.17
N THR A 134 11.64 2.44 -4.00
CA THR A 134 11.29 1.84 -2.73
C THR A 134 9.77 1.85 -2.49
N LEU A 135 9.07 2.92 -2.85
CA LEU A 135 7.61 2.99 -2.77
C LEU A 135 6.93 2.04 -3.75
N LEU A 136 7.50 1.88 -4.96
CA LEU A 136 6.95 0.96 -5.97
C LEU A 136 7.03 -0.51 -5.53
N ILE A 137 8.00 -0.88 -4.69
CA ILE A 137 8.12 -2.22 -4.11
C ILE A 137 7.36 -2.32 -2.79
N GLY A 138 7.42 -1.30 -1.95
CA GLY A 138 6.88 -1.33 -0.60
C GLY A 138 5.36 -1.20 -0.55
N THR A 139 4.76 -0.32 -1.36
CA THR A 139 3.30 -0.12 -1.32
C THR A 139 2.50 -1.34 -1.79
N PRO A 140 2.88 -2.09 -2.86
CA PRO A 140 2.19 -3.35 -3.15
C PRO A 140 2.41 -4.41 -2.07
N THR A 141 3.59 -4.44 -1.43
CA THR A 141 3.83 -5.33 -0.30
C THR A 141 2.91 -5.02 0.88
N MET A 142 2.71 -3.74 1.19
CA MET A 142 1.74 -3.30 2.20
C MET A 142 0.31 -3.72 1.83
N SER A 143 -0.09 -3.59 0.57
CA SER A 143 -1.41 -4.04 0.10
C SER A 143 -1.59 -5.56 0.24
N LEU A 144 -0.55 -6.35 -0.07
CA LEU A 144 -0.56 -7.81 0.10
C LEU A 144 -0.68 -8.23 1.57
N ILE A 145 0.06 -7.61 2.47
CA ILE A 145 -0.03 -7.86 3.92
C ILE A 145 -1.40 -7.43 4.45
N GLY A 146 -1.81 -6.23 4.07
CA GLY A 146 -3.06 -5.65 4.53
C GLY A 146 -4.29 -6.43 4.10
N SER A 147 -4.26 -7.02 2.90
CA SER A 147 -5.35 -7.86 2.41
C SER A 147 -5.60 -9.10 3.29
N ILE A 148 -4.56 -9.67 3.89
CA ILE A 148 -4.70 -10.80 4.82
C ILE A 148 -5.49 -10.36 6.06
N ALA A 149 -5.14 -9.22 6.64
CA ALA A 149 -5.84 -8.69 7.80
C ALA A 149 -7.28 -8.27 7.47
N ALA A 150 -7.50 -7.66 6.31
CA ALA A 150 -8.84 -7.30 5.83
C ALA A 150 -9.72 -8.53 5.65
N ALA A 151 -9.19 -9.62 5.07
CA ALA A 151 -9.90 -10.88 4.90
C ALA A 151 -10.25 -11.55 6.24
N LEU A 152 -9.33 -11.53 7.22
CA LEU A 152 -9.54 -12.12 8.55
C LEU A 152 -10.60 -11.38 9.38
N THR A 153 -10.82 -10.11 9.10
CA THR A 153 -11.69 -9.26 9.94
C THR A 153 -12.99 -8.85 9.27
N ILE A 154 -13.26 -9.35 8.06
CA ILE A 154 -14.36 -8.88 7.21
C ILE A 154 -15.73 -9.08 7.85
N SER A 155 -15.95 -10.18 8.56
CA SER A 155 -17.20 -10.50 9.25
C SER A 155 -17.42 -9.70 10.54
N LEU A 156 -16.41 -9.00 11.04
CA LEU A 156 -16.49 -8.29 12.32
C LEU A 156 -17.06 -6.89 12.15
N LYS A 157 -18.02 -6.51 12.99
CA LYS A 157 -18.67 -5.18 12.94
C LYS A 157 -17.73 -3.99 13.22
N LYS A 158 -16.56 -4.24 13.86
CA LYS A 158 -15.54 -3.23 14.20
C LYS A 158 -14.18 -3.59 13.59
N ASN A 159 -14.19 -3.94 12.32
CA ASN A 159 -12.98 -4.41 11.62
C ASN A 159 -11.87 -3.37 11.53
N LYS A 160 -12.21 -2.06 11.40
CA LYS A 160 -11.21 -0.97 11.22
C LYS A 160 -10.06 -1.02 12.23
N ILE A 161 -10.38 -1.04 13.51
CA ILE A 161 -9.38 -1.03 14.57
C ILE A 161 -8.56 -2.32 14.56
N LEU A 162 -9.22 -3.47 14.33
CA LEU A 162 -8.58 -4.77 14.33
C LEU A 162 -7.61 -4.94 13.16
N VAL A 163 -8.01 -4.50 11.96
CA VAL A 163 -7.11 -4.47 10.79
C VAL A 163 -5.85 -3.69 11.12
N SER A 164 -6.01 -2.47 11.63
CA SER A 164 -4.86 -1.61 11.95
C SER A 164 -3.91 -2.23 12.98
N ILE A 165 -4.44 -2.86 14.04
CA ILE A 165 -3.63 -3.50 15.07
C ILE A 165 -2.81 -4.68 14.52
N ILE A 166 -3.40 -5.47 13.61
CA ILE A 166 -2.71 -6.62 13.00
C ILE A 166 -1.64 -6.17 12.01
N VAL A 167 -1.94 -5.16 11.21
CA VAL A 167 -1.12 -4.75 10.08
C VAL A 167 0.07 -3.90 10.48
N LEU A 168 -0.07 -2.99 11.46
CA LEU A 168 0.98 -2.07 11.85
C LEU A 168 2.31 -2.77 12.19
N PRO A 169 2.35 -3.84 13.02
CA PRO A 169 3.60 -4.55 13.29
C PRO A 169 4.22 -5.19 12.04
N MET A 170 3.39 -5.65 11.10
CA MET A 170 3.86 -6.30 9.88
C MET A 170 4.43 -5.31 8.85
N TYR A 171 4.06 -4.04 8.94
CA TYR A 171 4.57 -2.97 8.08
C TYR A 171 5.95 -2.45 8.53
N ILE A 172 6.31 -2.65 9.81
CA ILE A 172 7.58 -2.14 10.38
C ILE A 172 8.80 -2.54 9.55
N PRO A 173 9.01 -3.82 9.15
CA PRO A 173 10.18 -4.19 8.36
C PRO A 173 10.26 -3.46 7.02
N ILE A 174 9.14 -3.29 6.31
CA ILE A 174 9.07 -2.59 5.03
C ILE A 174 9.44 -1.11 5.22
N LEU A 175 8.90 -0.50 6.27
CA LEU A 175 9.17 0.89 6.60
C LEU A 175 10.64 1.11 6.94
N ILE A 176 11.24 0.23 7.73
CA ILE A 176 12.66 0.31 8.10
C ILE A 176 13.54 0.21 6.84
N PHE A 177 13.36 -0.81 6.02
CA PHE A 177 14.18 -0.98 4.82
C PHE A 177 13.93 0.12 3.78
N GLY A 178 12.68 0.53 3.59
CA GLY A 178 12.32 1.60 2.67
C GLY A 178 12.93 2.95 3.06
N THR A 179 12.80 3.36 4.32
CA THR A 179 13.40 4.61 4.80
C THR A 179 14.92 4.56 4.82
N SER A 180 15.49 3.41 5.24
CA SER A 180 16.94 3.21 5.26
C SER A 180 17.54 3.29 3.86
N ALA A 181 16.92 2.68 2.85
CA ALA A 181 17.39 2.75 1.47
C ALA A 181 17.46 4.19 0.94
N VAL A 182 16.43 4.99 1.22
CA VAL A 182 16.39 6.39 0.79
C VAL A 182 17.41 7.23 1.55
N ASN A 183 17.55 7.04 2.86
CA ASN A 183 18.53 7.74 3.66
C ASN A 183 19.98 7.37 3.24
N ASN A 184 20.23 6.09 2.96
CA ASN A 184 21.54 5.67 2.45
C ASN A 184 21.85 6.34 1.10
N SER A 185 20.88 6.47 0.21
CA SER A 185 21.04 7.24 -1.03
C SER A 185 21.36 8.70 -0.77
N TYR A 186 20.66 9.35 0.15
CA TYR A 186 20.88 10.74 0.53
C TYR A 186 22.31 10.99 1.03
N PHE A 187 22.88 10.05 1.79
CA PHE A 187 24.27 10.11 2.28
C PHE A 187 25.29 9.51 1.30
N ASN A 188 24.90 9.17 0.07
CA ASN A 188 25.76 8.52 -0.93
C ASN A 188 26.34 7.18 -0.45
N ILE A 189 25.59 6.43 0.34
CA ILE A 189 25.93 5.08 0.81
C ILE A 189 25.18 4.06 -0.07
N SER A 190 25.76 2.86 -0.22
CA SER A 190 25.09 1.77 -0.95
C SER A 190 23.80 1.34 -0.25
N TYR A 191 22.70 1.24 -1.01
CA TYR A 191 21.37 0.86 -0.56
C TYR A 191 20.86 -0.46 -1.18
N ASN A 192 21.73 -1.20 -1.84
CA ASN A 192 21.35 -2.43 -2.54
C ASN A 192 20.84 -3.53 -1.60
N SER A 193 21.38 -3.63 -0.38
CA SER A 193 20.95 -4.57 0.64
C SER A 193 19.51 -4.35 1.07
N GLU A 194 19.11 -3.11 1.26
CA GLU A 194 17.77 -2.71 1.64
C GLU A 194 16.76 -3.04 0.53
N LEU A 195 17.10 -2.71 -0.71
CA LEU A 195 16.26 -3.05 -1.87
C LEU A 195 16.08 -4.56 -2.03
N ILE A 196 17.16 -5.33 -1.87
CA ILE A 196 17.09 -6.81 -1.92
C ILE A 196 16.15 -7.34 -0.83
N MET A 197 16.26 -6.84 0.41
CA MET A 197 15.37 -7.24 1.51
C MET A 197 13.92 -6.88 1.23
N MET A 198 13.63 -5.71 0.68
CA MET A 198 12.28 -5.31 0.27
C MET A 198 11.71 -6.24 -0.81
N ILE A 199 12.52 -6.59 -1.81
CA ILE A 199 12.11 -7.53 -2.87
C ILE A 199 11.83 -8.92 -2.31
N ILE A 200 12.67 -9.41 -1.39
CA ILE A 200 12.44 -10.71 -0.72
C ILE A 200 11.12 -10.71 0.03
N ILE A 201 10.85 -9.67 0.82
CA ILE A 201 9.60 -9.52 1.56
C ILE A 201 8.41 -9.48 0.59
N PHE A 202 8.51 -8.70 -0.49
CA PHE A 202 7.48 -8.63 -1.53
C PHE A 202 7.18 -10.00 -2.13
N LEU A 203 8.21 -10.76 -2.52
CA LEU A 203 8.04 -12.10 -3.13
C LEU A 203 7.42 -13.10 -2.15
N ILE A 204 7.79 -13.05 -0.86
CA ILE A 204 7.19 -13.90 0.17
C ILE A 204 5.69 -13.59 0.27
N PHE A 205 5.30 -12.32 0.40
CA PHE A 205 3.89 -11.98 0.54
C PHE A 205 3.10 -12.12 -0.75
N LEU A 206 3.72 -12.01 -1.91
CA LEU A 206 3.08 -12.32 -3.20
C LEU A 206 2.62 -13.78 -3.28
N LEU A 207 3.37 -14.71 -2.69
CA LEU A 207 3.02 -16.13 -2.64
C LEU A 207 2.06 -16.45 -1.49
N VAL A 208 2.26 -15.86 -0.32
CA VAL A 208 1.51 -16.17 0.90
C VAL A 208 0.13 -15.51 0.91
N SER A 209 0.03 -14.25 0.45
CA SER A 209 -1.20 -13.46 0.57
C SER A 209 -2.42 -14.09 -0.10
N PRO A 210 -2.40 -14.57 -1.36
CA PRO A 210 -3.59 -15.13 -1.99
C PRO A 210 -4.09 -16.39 -1.27
N ILE A 211 -3.16 -17.23 -0.79
CA ILE A 211 -3.49 -18.46 -0.06
C ILE A 211 -4.07 -18.13 1.31
N ALA A 212 -3.46 -17.19 2.03
CA ALA A 212 -3.92 -16.75 3.35
C ALA A 212 -5.30 -16.08 3.27
N CYS A 213 -5.49 -15.17 2.30
CA CYS A 213 -6.77 -14.50 2.07
C CYS A 213 -7.88 -15.48 1.69
N SER A 214 -7.61 -16.44 0.80
CA SER A 214 -8.58 -17.46 0.40
C SER A 214 -9.08 -18.26 1.59
N LYS A 215 -8.16 -18.72 2.46
CA LYS A 215 -8.52 -19.46 3.68
C LYS A 215 -9.25 -18.58 4.70
N ALA A 216 -8.80 -17.33 4.88
CA ALA A 216 -9.42 -16.38 5.80
C ALA A 216 -10.85 -16.05 5.41
N LEU A 217 -11.10 -15.78 4.12
CA LEU A 217 -12.44 -15.50 3.61
C LEU A 217 -13.40 -16.69 3.79
N LYS A 218 -12.94 -17.93 3.53
CA LYS A 218 -13.75 -19.13 3.76
C LYS A 218 -14.15 -19.27 5.22
N ILE A 219 -13.23 -19.08 6.16
CA ILE A 219 -13.52 -19.17 7.60
C ILE A 219 -14.44 -18.04 8.08
N SER A 220 -14.34 -16.86 7.47
CA SER A 220 -15.12 -15.69 7.89
C SER A 220 -16.56 -15.70 7.39
N LEU A 221 -16.89 -16.53 6.39
CA LEU A 221 -18.22 -16.63 5.78
C LEU A 221 -18.96 -17.91 6.19
N ASP A 222 -18.28 -18.91 6.79
CA ASP A 222 -18.89 -20.05 7.49
C ASP A 222 -19.42 -19.63 8.87
#